data_a59f6f91b291c1c4a0272d50ceea3e0b
#
_entry.id   a59f6f91b291c1c4a0272d50ceea3e0b
#
_cell.length_a   1.000
_cell.length_b   1.000
_cell.length_c   1.000
_cell.angle_alpha   90.00
_cell.angle_beta   90.00
_cell.angle_gamma   90.00
#
_symmetry.space_group_name_H-M   'P 1'
#
loop_
_entity.id
_entity.type
_entity.pdbx_description
1 polymer ?
#
loop_
_entity_poly.entity_id
_entity_poly.type
_entity_poly.pdbx_seq_one_letter_code
_entity_poly.pdbx_strand_id
1 'polypeptide(L)'
;MKTAFLYAGQGSQRVGMGRDLYAASPAFRKAFDAAELDFDLHALCFDGPQETLNQTQYTQPCMVAFACGVTAALFDAGIRPDYVAGLSLGEYSALEASGVFAAKAAIELAAYRGAAMASASEGVSSAMTAVLMLDRESLARCCEEAGGMVRICNYNCPGQIVIGGEADAVARAGELAKAAGARRLLPLRVSGPFHTPLMRPAAKALHERFKTEPFGEMQIPVLFNCLGQEKGSETISSLLERQVVSPVMMEDTLRELARLGVDTFVEIGPGTALSGFVRKTLGASVNCYNIENVDGLEKTVDALKA
;
A
#
# COMPACT_ATOMS: atom_id res chain seq x y z
N MET A 1 9.82 22.78 6.81
CA MET A 1 9.69 21.31 6.69
C MET A 1 8.22 21.00 6.41
N LYS A 2 7.96 20.32 5.32
CA LYS A 2 6.61 19.86 4.94
C LYS A 2 6.63 18.35 4.82
N THR A 3 5.77 17.66 5.58
CA THR A 3 5.90 16.23 5.83
C THR A 3 4.78 15.44 5.17
N ALA A 4 5.12 14.29 4.56
CA ALA A 4 4.16 13.29 4.12
C ALA A 4 4.39 11.96 4.84
N PHE A 5 3.31 11.33 5.31
CA PHE A 5 3.34 9.94 5.75
C PHE A 5 3.01 9.02 4.58
N LEU A 6 3.84 8.00 4.40
CA LEU A 6 3.70 6.99 3.37
C LEU A 6 3.46 5.62 4.02
N TYR A 7 2.32 5.02 3.74
CA TYR A 7 1.93 3.75 4.35
C TYR A 7 2.28 2.56 3.47
N ALA A 8 3.03 1.61 4.05
CA ALA A 8 3.45 0.41 3.36
C ALA A 8 2.26 -0.46 2.91
N GLY A 9 2.43 -1.12 1.79
CA GLY A 9 1.47 -2.09 1.25
C GLY A 9 1.78 -3.53 1.66
N GLN A 10 0.97 -4.46 1.14
CA GLN A 10 1.21 -5.89 1.25
C GLN A 10 2.57 -6.27 0.63
N GLY A 11 3.27 -7.20 1.27
CA GLY A 11 4.58 -7.70 0.86
C GLY A 11 5.71 -7.32 1.82
N SER A 12 5.46 -6.40 2.77
CA SER A 12 6.43 -6.01 3.79
C SER A 12 6.17 -6.65 5.16
N GLN A 13 5.04 -7.35 5.34
CA GLN A 13 4.67 -7.99 6.60
C GLN A 13 5.69 -9.05 7.03
N ARG A 14 5.94 -9.10 8.34
CA ARG A 14 6.80 -10.09 8.96
C ARG A 14 6.31 -10.47 10.34
N VAL A 15 6.52 -11.70 10.74
CA VAL A 15 6.25 -12.14 12.11
C VAL A 15 7.09 -11.33 13.09
N GLY A 16 6.48 -10.89 14.19
CA GLY A 16 7.07 -10.02 15.19
C GLY A 16 6.86 -8.52 14.93
N MET A 17 6.27 -8.12 13.78
CA MET A 17 6.02 -6.71 13.49
C MET A 17 5.11 -6.07 14.55
N GLY A 18 5.52 -4.92 15.09
CA GLY A 18 4.76 -4.14 16.05
C GLY A 18 4.81 -4.63 17.49
N ARG A 19 5.45 -5.77 17.82
CA ARG A 19 5.52 -6.30 19.17
C ARG A 19 6.20 -5.35 20.15
N ASP A 20 7.30 -4.76 19.78
CA ASP A 20 8.05 -3.78 20.59
C ASP A 20 7.26 -2.47 20.73
N LEU A 21 6.67 -1.96 19.66
CA LEU A 21 5.79 -0.79 19.68
C LEU A 21 4.56 -1.01 20.56
N TYR A 22 3.97 -2.20 20.49
CA TYR A 22 2.85 -2.60 21.35
C TYR A 22 3.24 -2.60 22.84
N ALA A 23 4.44 -3.07 23.17
CA ALA A 23 4.95 -3.05 24.51
C ALA A 23 5.23 -1.62 25.00
N ALA A 24 5.78 -0.76 24.14
CA ALA A 24 6.28 0.56 24.52
C ALA A 24 5.21 1.67 24.51
N SER A 25 4.21 1.62 23.60
CA SER A 25 3.27 2.72 23.37
C SER A 25 1.82 2.35 23.69
N PRO A 26 1.20 2.98 24.73
CA PRO A 26 -0.24 2.83 25.00
C PRO A 26 -1.13 3.29 23.83
N ALA A 27 -0.73 4.34 23.12
CA ALA A 27 -1.45 4.84 21.96
C ALA A 27 -1.45 3.82 20.81
N PHE A 28 -0.28 3.19 20.55
CA PHE A 28 -0.16 2.10 19.59
C PHE A 28 -1.10 0.95 19.96
N ARG A 29 -1.05 0.45 21.22
CA ARG A 29 -1.93 -0.64 21.68
C ARG A 29 -3.39 -0.36 21.41
N LYS A 30 -3.85 0.80 21.86
CA LYS A 30 -5.26 1.19 21.72
C LYS A 30 -5.74 1.17 20.26
N ALA A 31 -4.93 1.63 19.33
CA ALA A 31 -5.29 1.65 17.91
C ALA A 31 -5.14 0.28 17.26
N PHE A 32 -4.11 -0.49 17.62
CA PHE A 32 -3.88 -1.85 17.14
C PHE A 32 -5.01 -2.79 17.56
N ASP A 33 -5.55 -2.64 18.78
CA ASP A 33 -6.61 -3.45 19.36
C ASP A 33 -8.03 -2.93 19.03
N ALA A 34 -8.16 -1.96 18.12
CA ALA A 34 -9.43 -1.29 17.91
C ALA A 34 -10.51 -2.18 17.25
N ALA A 35 -10.13 -3.22 16.51
CA ALA A 35 -11.05 -4.06 15.76
C ALA A 35 -11.10 -5.48 16.32
N GLU A 36 -12.31 -6.09 16.26
CA GLU A 36 -12.52 -7.50 16.50
C GLU A 36 -12.56 -8.24 15.17
N LEU A 37 -11.69 -9.22 14.99
CA LEU A 37 -11.58 -10.04 13.78
C LEU A 37 -11.93 -11.50 14.11
N ASP A 38 -12.18 -12.30 13.08
CA ASP A 38 -12.45 -13.72 13.18
C ASP A 38 -11.20 -14.60 13.45
N PHE A 39 -10.05 -13.94 13.64
CA PHE A 39 -8.78 -14.56 14.00
C PHE A 39 -8.04 -13.73 15.06
N ASP A 40 -7.07 -14.37 15.72
CA ASP A 40 -6.22 -13.69 16.70
C ASP A 40 -5.14 -12.85 16.01
N LEU A 41 -5.39 -11.53 15.94
CA LEU A 41 -4.50 -10.55 15.33
C LEU A 41 -3.11 -10.53 16.00
N HIS A 42 -3.07 -10.62 17.34
CA HIS A 42 -1.83 -10.61 18.12
C HIS A 42 -0.99 -11.84 17.83
N ALA A 43 -1.59 -13.02 17.98
CA ALA A 43 -0.89 -14.26 17.72
C ALA A 43 -0.32 -14.29 16.30
N LEU A 44 -1.10 -13.85 15.32
CA LEU A 44 -0.66 -13.87 13.93
C LEU A 44 0.45 -12.84 13.65
N CYS A 45 0.31 -11.61 14.12
CA CYS A 45 1.33 -10.57 13.92
C CYS A 45 2.63 -10.87 14.67
N PHE A 46 2.51 -11.39 15.91
CA PHE A 46 3.66 -11.52 16.79
C PHE A 46 4.34 -12.89 16.72
N ASP A 47 3.56 -13.95 16.57
CA ASP A 47 4.05 -15.33 16.65
C ASP A 47 3.91 -16.09 15.32
N GLY A 48 3.08 -15.61 14.41
CA GLY A 48 2.90 -16.20 13.08
C GLY A 48 1.92 -17.38 13.05
N PRO A 49 2.09 -18.32 12.13
CA PRO A 49 3.25 -18.52 11.24
C PRO A 49 3.28 -17.54 10.05
N GLN A 50 4.46 -17.33 9.48
CA GLN A 50 4.67 -16.40 8.36
C GLN A 50 3.83 -16.78 7.12
N GLU A 51 3.65 -18.06 6.85
CA GLU A 51 2.84 -18.54 5.72
C GLU A 51 1.39 -18.09 5.83
N THR A 52 0.81 -18.11 7.03
CA THR A 52 -0.55 -17.61 7.28
C THR A 52 -0.58 -16.09 7.17
N LEU A 53 0.39 -15.39 7.78
CA LEU A 53 0.50 -13.94 7.70
C LEU A 53 0.67 -13.44 6.24
N ASN A 54 1.22 -14.25 5.35
CA ASN A 54 1.39 -13.93 3.93
C ASN A 54 0.11 -14.11 3.09
N GLN A 55 -0.95 -14.70 3.65
CA GLN A 55 -2.22 -14.80 2.95
C GLN A 55 -2.93 -13.46 2.97
N THR A 56 -3.41 -13.03 1.81
CA THR A 56 -3.95 -11.68 1.58
C THR A 56 -5.03 -11.27 2.58
N GLN A 57 -5.94 -12.17 2.93
CA GLN A 57 -7.01 -11.92 3.90
C GLN A 57 -6.51 -11.65 5.32
N TYR A 58 -5.33 -12.14 5.66
CA TYR A 58 -4.70 -11.91 6.96
C TYR A 58 -3.66 -10.79 6.93
N THR A 59 -2.87 -10.71 5.85
CA THR A 59 -1.87 -9.66 5.70
C THR A 59 -2.50 -8.28 5.83
N GLN A 60 -3.64 -8.07 5.16
CA GLN A 60 -4.22 -6.73 5.04
C GLN A 60 -4.65 -6.14 6.37
N PRO A 61 -5.49 -6.79 7.19
CA PRO A 61 -5.85 -6.24 8.50
C PRO A 61 -4.65 -6.12 9.45
N CYS A 62 -3.70 -7.07 9.43
CA CYS A 62 -2.49 -7.00 10.26
C CYS A 62 -1.63 -5.77 9.94
N MET A 63 -1.42 -5.47 8.67
CA MET A 63 -0.65 -4.31 8.24
C MET A 63 -1.35 -2.98 8.56
N VAL A 64 -2.67 -2.93 8.40
CA VAL A 64 -3.44 -1.72 8.73
C VAL A 64 -3.49 -1.50 10.24
N ALA A 65 -3.66 -2.56 11.05
CA ALA A 65 -3.59 -2.45 12.50
C ALA A 65 -2.23 -1.91 12.98
N PHE A 66 -1.13 -2.43 12.41
CA PHE A 66 0.21 -1.91 12.66
C PHE A 66 0.30 -0.42 12.31
N ALA A 67 -0.17 -0.03 11.14
CA ALA A 67 -0.09 1.35 10.65
C ALA A 67 -0.94 2.31 11.49
N CYS A 68 -2.17 1.92 11.89
CA CYS A 68 -3.01 2.68 12.82
C CYS A 68 -2.31 2.87 14.17
N GLY A 69 -1.65 1.82 14.68
CA GLY A 69 -0.86 1.90 15.92
C GLY A 69 0.27 2.92 15.84
N VAL A 70 1.08 2.90 14.76
CA VAL A 70 2.16 3.87 14.55
C VAL A 70 1.60 5.28 14.38
N THR A 71 0.53 5.45 13.61
CA THR A 71 -0.15 6.74 13.41
C THR A 71 -0.60 7.32 14.76
N ALA A 72 -1.24 6.51 15.60
CA ALA A 72 -1.68 6.92 16.92
C ALA A 72 -0.50 7.34 17.83
N ALA A 73 0.61 6.60 17.78
CA ALA A 73 1.82 6.94 18.55
C ALA A 73 2.45 8.25 18.08
N LEU A 74 2.52 8.51 16.78
CA LEU A 74 2.98 9.78 16.22
C LEU A 74 2.05 10.93 16.61
N PHE A 75 0.75 10.71 16.56
CA PHE A 75 -0.25 11.70 16.93
C PHE A 75 -0.21 12.04 18.43
N ASP A 76 0.01 11.04 19.29
CA ASP A 76 0.22 11.23 20.74
C ASP A 76 1.51 12.03 21.02
N ALA A 77 2.55 11.81 20.22
CA ALA A 77 3.78 12.60 20.27
C ALA A 77 3.63 14.03 19.69
N GLY A 78 2.45 14.42 19.20
CA GLY A 78 2.18 15.73 18.61
C GLY A 78 2.65 15.90 17.15
N ILE A 79 3.04 14.82 16.49
CA ILE A 79 3.50 14.84 15.09
C ILE A 79 2.28 14.63 14.16
N ARG A 80 2.12 15.53 13.19
CA ARG A 80 1.07 15.45 12.16
C ARG A 80 1.69 15.69 10.79
N PRO A 81 1.29 14.93 9.76
CA PRO A 81 1.76 15.18 8.40
C PRO A 81 0.92 16.26 7.71
N ASP A 82 1.50 16.90 6.68
CA ASP A 82 0.77 17.79 5.78
C ASP A 82 -0.01 17.01 4.71
N TYR A 83 0.48 15.83 4.34
CA TYR A 83 -0.12 14.93 3.36
C TYR A 83 0.04 13.46 3.78
N VAL A 84 -0.85 12.63 3.28
CA VAL A 84 -0.74 11.17 3.45
C VAL A 84 -0.96 10.45 2.13
N ALA A 85 -0.26 9.36 1.94
CA ALA A 85 -0.45 8.43 0.82
C ALA A 85 -0.09 7.02 1.26
N GLY A 86 -0.54 6.02 0.52
CA GLY A 86 -0.20 4.63 0.82
C GLY A 86 -0.06 3.80 -0.43
N LEU A 87 0.69 2.72 -0.37
CA LEU A 87 0.85 1.78 -1.47
C LEU A 87 -0.28 0.75 -1.42
N SER A 88 -1.22 0.78 -2.37
CA SER A 88 -2.33 -0.17 -2.44
C SER A 88 -3.10 -0.28 -1.11
N LEU A 89 -2.86 -1.31 -0.32
CA LEU A 89 -3.41 -1.49 1.03
C LEU A 89 -3.18 -0.26 1.92
N GLY A 90 -2.01 0.35 1.82
CA GLY A 90 -1.63 1.51 2.63
C GLY A 90 -2.55 2.72 2.45
N GLU A 91 -3.34 2.78 1.38
CA GLU A 91 -4.34 3.84 1.19
C GLU A 91 -5.43 3.81 2.28
N TYR A 92 -5.78 2.63 2.82
CA TYR A 92 -6.70 2.50 3.95
C TYR A 92 -6.11 3.08 5.23
N SER A 93 -4.83 2.88 5.47
CA SER A 93 -4.11 3.51 6.58
C SER A 93 -3.96 5.02 6.39
N ALA A 94 -3.74 5.49 5.18
CA ALA A 94 -3.73 6.92 4.86
C ALA A 94 -5.10 7.57 5.10
N LEU A 95 -6.18 6.88 4.76
CA LEU A 95 -7.55 7.36 5.02
C LEU A 95 -7.90 7.35 6.53
N GLU A 96 -7.37 6.40 7.30
CA GLU A 96 -7.47 6.43 8.76
C GLU A 96 -6.73 7.64 9.33
N ALA A 97 -5.49 7.85 8.97
CA ALA A 97 -4.70 8.99 9.42
C ALA A 97 -5.32 10.34 9.04
N SER A 98 -6.02 10.39 7.91
CA SER A 98 -6.74 11.60 7.46
C SER A 98 -8.05 11.85 8.20
N GLY A 99 -8.54 10.91 9.02
CA GLY A 99 -9.78 11.01 9.76
C GLY A 99 -11.02 10.51 9.01
N VAL A 100 -10.87 9.95 7.81
CA VAL A 100 -11.99 9.37 7.04
C VAL A 100 -12.51 8.11 7.72
N PHE A 101 -11.62 7.29 8.26
CA PHE A 101 -11.98 6.09 9.03
C PHE A 101 -11.42 6.17 10.45
N ALA A 102 -12.16 5.65 11.41
CA ALA A 102 -11.57 5.27 12.70
C ALA A 102 -10.72 4.01 12.51
N ALA A 103 -9.74 3.77 13.39
CA ALA A 103 -8.86 2.60 13.32
C ALA A 103 -9.64 1.28 13.21
N LYS A 104 -10.73 1.12 13.98
CA LYS A 104 -11.62 -0.05 13.88
C LYS A 104 -12.12 -0.25 12.45
N ALA A 105 -12.72 0.76 11.85
CA ALA A 105 -13.29 0.68 10.51
C ALA A 105 -12.20 0.39 9.45
N ALA A 106 -11.03 1.03 9.55
CA ALA A 106 -9.93 0.82 8.62
C ALA A 106 -9.42 -0.64 8.66
N ILE A 107 -9.28 -1.23 9.86
CA ILE A 107 -8.83 -2.60 10.05
C ILE A 107 -9.88 -3.60 9.54
N GLU A 108 -11.17 -3.39 9.88
CA GLU A 108 -12.27 -4.25 9.42
C GLU A 108 -12.47 -4.17 7.90
N LEU A 109 -12.34 -2.97 7.31
CA LEU A 109 -12.38 -2.80 5.86
C LEU A 109 -11.19 -3.46 5.16
N ALA A 110 -10.00 -3.42 5.76
CA ALA A 110 -8.83 -4.12 5.24
C ALA A 110 -9.03 -5.65 5.29
N ALA A 111 -9.63 -6.18 6.35
CA ALA A 111 -10.00 -7.60 6.44
C ALA A 111 -11.00 -7.98 5.33
N TYR A 112 -12.05 -7.19 5.16
CA TYR A 112 -13.04 -7.41 4.10
C TYR A 112 -12.42 -7.33 2.70
N ARG A 113 -11.58 -6.30 2.45
CA ARG A 113 -10.86 -6.14 1.18
C ARG A 113 -9.94 -7.33 0.91
N GLY A 114 -9.18 -7.75 1.91
CA GLY A 114 -8.28 -8.89 1.80
C GLY A 114 -9.01 -10.18 1.44
N ALA A 115 -10.13 -10.46 2.10
CA ALA A 115 -10.98 -11.62 1.81
C ALA A 115 -11.60 -11.54 0.40
N ALA A 116 -12.13 -10.38 0.00
CA ALA A 116 -12.70 -10.18 -1.34
C ALA A 116 -11.66 -10.35 -2.46
N MET A 117 -10.44 -9.83 -2.26
CA MET A 117 -9.35 -9.99 -3.23
C MET A 117 -8.81 -11.42 -3.28
N ALA A 118 -8.73 -12.12 -2.14
CA ALA A 118 -8.38 -13.53 -2.09
C ALA A 118 -9.40 -14.39 -2.85
N SER A 119 -10.69 -14.19 -2.56
CA SER A 119 -11.78 -14.92 -3.24
C SER A 119 -11.80 -14.63 -4.76
N ALA A 120 -11.59 -13.38 -5.18
CA ALA A 120 -11.51 -13.02 -6.60
C ALA A 120 -10.32 -13.67 -7.33
N SER A 121 -9.33 -14.17 -6.60
CA SER A 121 -8.13 -14.83 -7.13
C SER A 121 -8.28 -16.35 -7.21
N GLU A 122 -9.29 -16.93 -6.56
CA GLU A 122 -9.51 -18.38 -6.52
C GLU A 122 -9.76 -18.94 -7.93
N GLY A 123 -9.03 -20.01 -8.27
CA GLY A 123 -9.16 -20.66 -9.57
C GLY A 123 -8.57 -19.89 -10.75
N VAL A 124 -8.01 -18.69 -10.53
CA VAL A 124 -7.37 -17.89 -11.57
C VAL A 124 -5.88 -18.22 -11.65
N SER A 125 -5.44 -18.82 -12.77
CA SER A 125 -4.00 -18.96 -13.05
C SER A 125 -3.42 -17.59 -13.37
N SER A 126 -2.79 -16.96 -12.40
CA SER A 126 -2.32 -15.59 -12.50
C SER A 126 -0.89 -15.40 -12.00
N ALA A 127 -0.26 -14.32 -12.43
CA ALA A 127 1.06 -13.90 -11.98
C ALA A 127 1.18 -12.39 -11.88
N MET A 128 2.13 -11.93 -11.06
CA MET A 128 2.62 -10.56 -11.06
C MET A 128 4.14 -10.55 -11.12
N THR A 129 4.70 -9.63 -11.88
CA THR A 129 6.16 -9.54 -12.10
C THR A 129 6.59 -8.08 -12.08
N ALA A 130 7.60 -7.76 -11.26
CA ALA A 130 8.26 -6.47 -11.33
C ALA A 130 9.28 -6.47 -12.48
N VAL A 131 9.15 -5.51 -13.38
CA VAL A 131 10.02 -5.27 -14.53
C VAL A 131 10.95 -4.12 -14.19
N LEU A 132 12.25 -4.36 -14.27
CA LEU A 132 13.26 -3.37 -13.91
C LEU A 132 13.94 -2.77 -15.14
N MET A 133 14.10 -1.44 -15.10
CA MET A 133 14.86 -0.65 -16.07
C MET A 133 14.26 -0.67 -17.49
N LEU A 134 12.94 -0.70 -17.61
CA LEU A 134 12.20 -0.44 -18.84
C LEU A 134 11.24 0.74 -18.60
N ASP A 135 11.07 1.58 -19.61
CA ASP A 135 10.16 2.73 -19.53
C ASP A 135 8.68 2.32 -19.63
N ARG A 136 7.80 3.24 -19.22
CA ARG A 136 6.35 3.00 -19.14
C ARG A 136 5.73 2.64 -20.51
N GLU A 137 6.13 3.37 -21.55
CA GLU A 137 5.57 3.21 -22.91
C GLU A 137 6.00 1.87 -23.53
N SER A 138 7.29 1.55 -23.43
CA SER A 138 7.81 0.27 -23.91
C SER A 138 7.17 -0.91 -23.22
N LEU A 139 6.99 -0.84 -21.88
CA LEU A 139 6.33 -1.92 -21.15
C LEU A 139 4.83 -2.03 -21.48
N ALA A 140 4.14 -0.91 -21.70
CA ALA A 140 2.74 -0.93 -22.12
C ALA A 140 2.57 -1.63 -23.46
N ARG A 141 3.44 -1.33 -24.45
CA ARG A 141 3.47 -2.05 -25.75
C ARG A 141 3.70 -3.54 -25.57
N CYS A 142 4.65 -3.94 -24.71
CA CYS A 142 4.87 -5.36 -24.43
C CYS A 142 3.63 -6.06 -23.87
N CYS A 143 2.88 -5.38 -22.99
CA CYS A 143 1.61 -5.92 -22.47
C CYS A 143 0.54 -6.05 -23.56
N GLU A 144 0.46 -5.10 -24.49
CA GLU A 144 -0.49 -5.15 -25.62
C GLU A 144 -0.13 -6.27 -26.60
N GLU A 145 1.14 -6.38 -26.97
CA GLU A 145 1.64 -7.40 -27.91
C GLU A 145 1.57 -8.82 -27.36
N ALA A 146 1.68 -9.00 -26.03
CA ALA A 146 1.61 -10.30 -25.39
C ALA A 146 0.27 -11.00 -25.59
N GLY A 147 -0.79 -10.25 -25.82
CA GLY A 147 -2.17 -10.76 -25.88
C GLY A 147 -2.65 -11.36 -24.56
N GLY A 148 -3.96 -11.66 -24.47
CA GLY A 148 -4.57 -12.10 -23.20
C GLY A 148 -4.70 -10.97 -22.19
N MET A 149 -4.96 -11.35 -20.92
CA MET A 149 -5.13 -10.37 -19.86
C MET A 149 -3.81 -10.17 -19.11
N VAL A 150 -3.05 -9.18 -19.54
CA VAL A 150 -1.89 -8.65 -18.81
C VAL A 150 -1.91 -7.13 -18.86
N ARG A 151 -1.64 -6.46 -17.72
CA ARG A 151 -1.65 -5.00 -17.58
C ARG A 151 -0.55 -4.56 -16.63
N ILE A 152 -0.19 -3.29 -16.72
CA ILE A 152 0.60 -2.62 -15.69
C ILE A 152 -0.28 -2.47 -14.44
N CYS A 153 0.25 -2.91 -13.31
CA CYS A 153 -0.40 -2.90 -11.99
C CYS A 153 0.12 -1.80 -11.08
N ASN A 154 1.44 -1.50 -11.15
CA ASN A 154 2.07 -0.48 -10.34
C ASN A 154 3.13 0.26 -11.14
N TYR A 155 3.10 1.58 -11.02
CA TYR A 155 4.22 2.46 -11.32
C TYR A 155 4.88 2.84 -10.00
N ASN A 156 5.87 2.05 -9.55
CA ASN A 156 6.42 2.21 -8.21
C ASN A 156 7.41 3.38 -8.11
N CYS A 157 8.36 3.43 -9.02
CA CYS A 157 9.38 4.49 -9.13
C CYS A 157 10.06 4.38 -10.49
N PRO A 158 10.90 5.35 -10.91
CA PRO A 158 11.66 5.26 -12.15
C PRO A 158 12.39 3.93 -12.27
N GLY A 159 12.13 3.22 -13.36
CA GLY A 159 12.74 1.93 -13.66
C GLY A 159 12.23 0.75 -12.83
N GLN A 160 11.10 0.88 -12.14
CA GLN A 160 10.44 -0.24 -11.46
C GLN A 160 8.93 -0.19 -11.65
N ILE A 161 8.43 -1.04 -12.56
CA ILE A 161 7.01 -1.14 -12.91
C ILE A 161 6.58 -2.59 -12.72
N VAL A 162 5.35 -2.82 -12.26
CA VAL A 162 4.81 -4.18 -12.06
C VAL A 162 3.76 -4.45 -13.11
N ILE A 163 3.83 -5.61 -13.74
CA ILE A 163 2.79 -6.16 -14.61
C ILE A 163 2.10 -7.32 -13.92
N GLY A 164 0.82 -7.54 -14.22
CA GLY A 164 0.05 -8.65 -13.67
C GLY A 164 -1.11 -9.03 -14.58
N GLY A 165 -1.61 -10.24 -14.40
CA GLY A 165 -2.69 -10.79 -15.20
C GLY A 165 -2.66 -12.30 -15.23
N GLU A 166 -3.17 -12.89 -16.33
CA GLU A 166 -3.08 -14.33 -16.60
C GLU A 166 -1.62 -14.76 -16.67
N ALA A 167 -1.27 -15.89 -16.04
CA ALA A 167 0.12 -16.33 -15.88
C ALA A 167 0.88 -16.42 -17.21
N ASP A 168 0.24 -17.01 -18.23
CA ASP A 168 0.86 -17.16 -19.57
C ASP A 168 1.02 -15.80 -20.29
N ALA A 169 0.07 -14.88 -20.12
CA ALA A 169 0.15 -13.54 -20.70
C ALA A 169 1.26 -12.73 -20.03
N VAL A 170 1.38 -12.81 -18.69
CA VAL A 170 2.47 -12.17 -17.94
C VAL A 170 3.82 -12.74 -18.35
N ALA A 171 3.92 -14.06 -18.56
CA ALA A 171 5.16 -14.69 -19.04
C ALA A 171 5.55 -14.16 -20.43
N ARG A 172 4.62 -14.12 -21.39
CA ARG A 172 4.88 -13.55 -22.72
C ARG A 172 5.28 -12.07 -22.67
N ALA A 173 4.55 -11.26 -21.90
CA ALA A 173 4.90 -9.85 -21.70
C ALA A 173 6.29 -9.69 -21.11
N GLY A 174 6.67 -10.56 -20.18
CA GLY A 174 8.02 -10.60 -19.59
C GLY A 174 9.11 -10.88 -20.63
N GLU A 175 8.92 -11.84 -21.53
CA GLU A 175 9.89 -12.12 -22.60
C GLU A 175 9.98 -10.94 -23.60
N LEU A 176 8.87 -10.34 -23.97
CA LEU A 176 8.87 -9.12 -24.79
C LEU A 176 9.59 -7.96 -24.08
N ALA A 177 9.35 -7.78 -22.78
CA ALA A 177 10.03 -6.77 -22.00
C ALA A 177 11.56 -7.00 -21.94
N LYS A 178 12.04 -8.24 -21.82
CA LYS A 178 13.46 -8.55 -21.91
C LYS A 178 14.04 -8.19 -23.29
N ALA A 179 13.34 -8.57 -24.35
CA ALA A 179 13.74 -8.23 -25.72
C ALA A 179 13.76 -6.71 -25.97
N ALA A 180 12.87 -5.97 -25.30
CA ALA A 180 12.81 -4.51 -25.34
C ALA A 180 13.85 -3.82 -24.42
N GLY A 181 14.67 -4.58 -23.69
CA GLY A 181 15.77 -4.05 -22.89
C GLY A 181 15.53 -4.01 -21.37
N ALA A 182 14.47 -4.62 -20.85
CA ALA A 182 14.31 -4.79 -19.41
C ALA A 182 15.50 -5.53 -18.81
N ARG A 183 16.11 -4.94 -17.79
CA ARG A 183 17.33 -5.49 -17.20
C ARG A 183 17.07 -6.74 -16.34
N ARG A 184 15.91 -6.79 -15.67
CA ARG A 184 15.55 -7.88 -14.77
C ARG A 184 14.04 -8.02 -14.63
N LEU A 185 13.57 -9.25 -14.52
CA LEU A 185 12.20 -9.61 -14.12
C LEU A 185 12.26 -10.25 -12.74
N LEU A 186 11.39 -9.80 -11.84
CA LEU A 186 11.27 -10.33 -10.48
C LEU A 186 9.83 -10.79 -10.25
N PRO A 187 9.57 -12.11 -10.32
CA PRO A 187 8.27 -12.65 -9.95
C PRO A 187 7.89 -12.28 -8.51
N LEU A 188 6.66 -11.81 -8.31
CA LEU A 188 6.16 -11.46 -6.99
C LEU A 188 5.42 -12.66 -6.38
N ARG A 189 5.64 -12.89 -5.09
CA ARG A 189 4.94 -13.92 -4.31
C ARG A 189 3.62 -13.33 -3.79
N VAL A 190 2.62 -13.27 -4.65
CA VAL A 190 1.27 -12.77 -4.34
C VAL A 190 0.22 -13.79 -4.76
N SER A 191 -0.94 -13.75 -4.12
CA SER A 191 -2.02 -14.73 -4.31
C SER A 191 -2.93 -14.40 -5.51
N GLY A 192 -2.76 -13.27 -6.18
CA GLY A 192 -3.67 -12.89 -7.25
C GLY A 192 -3.15 -11.75 -8.14
N PRO A 193 -3.85 -11.50 -9.27
CA PRO A 193 -3.50 -10.47 -10.26
C PRO A 193 -4.04 -9.11 -9.84
N PHE A 194 -3.55 -8.61 -8.69
CA PHE A 194 -4.03 -7.36 -8.09
C PHE A 194 -3.85 -6.17 -9.02
N HIS A 195 -4.74 -5.20 -8.92
CA HIS A 195 -4.75 -3.98 -9.75
C HIS A 195 -4.95 -4.25 -11.24
N THR A 196 -5.66 -5.33 -11.57
CA THR A 196 -6.06 -5.68 -12.94
C THR A 196 -7.58 -5.82 -13.03
N PRO A 197 -8.16 -5.80 -14.25
CA PRO A 197 -9.58 -6.08 -14.45
C PRO A 197 -10.06 -7.45 -13.93
N LEU A 198 -9.16 -8.39 -13.67
CA LEU A 198 -9.48 -9.68 -13.04
C LEU A 198 -9.98 -9.53 -11.60
N MET A 199 -9.69 -8.41 -10.94
CA MET A 199 -10.19 -8.07 -9.60
C MET A 199 -11.59 -7.44 -9.59
N ARG A 200 -12.32 -7.41 -10.71
CA ARG A 200 -13.71 -6.91 -10.75
C ARG A 200 -14.65 -7.54 -9.71
N PRO A 201 -14.56 -8.85 -9.39
CA PRO A 201 -15.38 -9.42 -8.31
C PRO A 201 -15.11 -8.76 -6.96
N ALA A 202 -13.84 -8.47 -6.64
CA ALA A 202 -13.47 -7.77 -5.42
C ALA A 202 -13.97 -6.31 -5.43
N ALA A 203 -13.85 -5.60 -6.55
CA ALA A 203 -14.40 -4.25 -6.70
C ALA A 203 -15.91 -4.22 -6.45
N LYS A 204 -16.65 -5.20 -7.00
CA LYS A 204 -18.10 -5.33 -6.77
C LYS A 204 -18.44 -5.60 -5.30
N ALA A 205 -17.68 -6.47 -4.64
CA ALA A 205 -17.87 -6.73 -3.20
C ALA A 205 -17.62 -5.47 -2.36
N LEU A 206 -16.56 -4.71 -2.67
CA LEU A 206 -16.27 -3.44 -2.02
C LEU A 206 -17.37 -2.40 -2.27
N HIS A 207 -17.89 -2.31 -3.50
CA HIS A 207 -19.03 -1.44 -3.80
C HIS A 207 -20.23 -1.71 -2.88
N GLU A 208 -20.61 -2.99 -2.71
CA GLU A 208 -21.72 -3.36 -1.82
C GLU A 208 -21.40 -3.02 -0.35
N ARG A 209 -20.17 -3.27 0.09
CA ARG A 209 -19.73 -2.97 1.46
C ARG A 209 -19.77 -1.46 1.76
N PHE A 210 -19.36 -0.64 0.81
CA PHE A 210 -19.29 0.82 0.96
C PHE A 210 -20.66 1.50 1.00
N LYS A 211 -21.75 0.84 0.59
CA LYS A 211 -23.11 1.39 0.72
C LYS A 211 -23.53 1.64 2.17
N THR A 212 -22.97 0.90 3.11
CA THR A 212 -23.28 1.00 4.53
C THR A 212 -22.12 1.52 5.38
N GLU A 213 -20.95 1.76 4.76
CA GLU A 213 -19.79 2.27 5.46
C GLU A 213 -19.86 3.80 5.58
N PRO A 214 -19.73 4.34 6.80
CA PRO A 214 -19.63 5.79 6.97
C PRO A 214 -18.23 6.28 6.54
N PHE A 215 -18.20 7.27 5.66
CA PHE A 215 -16.98 7.99 5.28
C PHE A 215 -16.99 9.35 5.97
N GLY A 216 -16.02 9.59 6.85
CA GLY A 216 -15.82 10.87 7.52
C GLY A 216 -15.21 11.92 6.59
N GLU A 217 -15.07 13.13 7.10
CA GLU A 217 -14.38 14.23 6.41
C GLU A 217 -12.85 14.05 6.47
N MET A 218 -12.22 14.28 5.35
CA MET A 218 -10.77 14.22 5.22
C MET A 218 -10.14 15.45 5.87
N GLN A 219 -9.42 15.29 6.98
CA GLN A 219 -8.74 16.35 7.72
C GLN A 219 -7.31 16.62 7.20
N ILE A 220 -6.66 15.59 6.67
CA ILE A 220 -5.34 15.65 6.06
C ILE A 220 -5.50 15.20 4.62
N PRO A 221 -4.99 15.97 3.63
CA PRO A 221 -5.09 15.60 2.22
C PRO A 221 -4.46 14.23 1.92
N VAL A 222 -5.20 13.41 1.18
CA VAL A 222 -4.78 12.08 0.72
C VAL A 222 -4.49 12.12 -0.77
N LEU A 223 -3.36 11.56 -1.20
CA LEU A 223 -3.10 11.27 -2.60
C LEU A 223 -3.52 9.83 -2.91
N PHE A 224 -4.42 9.67 -3.89
CA PHE A 224 -5.06 8.41 -4.21
C PHE A 224 -4.29 7.61 -5.25
N ASN A 225 -4.18 6.29 -5.04
CA ASN A 225 -3.38 5.37 -5.86
C ASN A 225 -3.73 5.39 -7.33
N CYS A 226 -5.01 5.38 -7.67
CA CYS A 226 -5.44 5.35 -9.06
C CYS A 226 -5.37 6.71 -9.77
N LEU A 227 -5.02 7.78 -9.05
CA LEU A 227 -4.87 9.14 -9.57
C LEU A 227 -3.41 9.63 -9.55
N GLY A 228 -2.63 9.23 -8.56
CA GLY A 228 -1.32 9.82 -8.26
C GLY A 228 -1.41 11.25 -7.70
N GLN A 229 -2.60 11.68 -7.29
CA GLN A 229 -2.92 13.02 -6.80
C GLN A 229 -4.14 13.01 -5.88
N GLU A 230 -4.55 14.18 -5.39
CA GLU A 230 -5.77 14.35 -4.60
C GLU A 230 -7.05 14.02 -5.41
N LYS A 231 -8.14 13.70 -4.73
CA LYS A 231 -9.35 13.13 -5.33
C LYS A 231 -10.17 14.04 -6.26
N GLY A 232 -9.96 15.35 -6.23
CA GLY A 232 -10.84 16.27 -6.96
C GLY A 232 -12.31 16.15 -6.52
N SER A 233 -13.23 16.01 -7.48
CA SER A 233 -14.67 15.88 -7.23
C SER A 233 -15.15 14.43 -7.03
N GLU A 234 -14.27 13.43 -7.16
CA GLU A 234 -14.65 12.03 -7.01
C GLU A 234 -14.93 11.67 -5.54
N THR A 235 -15.78 10.67 -5.31
CA THR A 235 -16.03 10.14 -3.96
C THR A 235 -14.91 9.19 -3.55
N ILE A 236 -14.62 9.12 -2.24
CA ILE A 236 -13.60 8.19 -1.73
C ILE A 236 -14.01 6.75 -2.01
N SER A 237 -15.29 6.40 -1.87
CA SER A 237 -15.79 5.04 -2.17
C SER A 237 -15.51 4.64 -3.62
N SER A 238 -15.82 5.50 -4.59
CA SER A 238 -15.56 5.20 -6.01
C SER A 238 -14.08 5.04 -6.33
N LEU A 239 -13.21 5.80 -5.64
CA LEU A 239 -11.76 5.68 -5.79
C LEU A 239 -11.23 4.35 -5.22
N LEU A 240 -11.71 3.93 -4.05
CA LEU A 240 -11.35 2.65 -3.44
C LEU A 240 -11.84 1.44 -4.25
N GLU A 241 -13.06 1.52 -4.83
CA GLU A 241 -13.57 0.51 -5.76
C GLU A 241 -12.70 0.40 -7.02
N ARG A 242 -12.37 1.55 -7.61
CA ARG A 242 -11.51 1.61 -8.80
C ARG A 242 -10.08 1.17 -8.52
N GLN A 243 -9.56 1.42 -7.33
CA GLN A 243 -8.19 1.11 -6.92
C GLN A 243 -7.82 -0.36 -7.17
N VAL A 244 -8.68 -1.31 -6.81
CA VAL A 244 -8.36 -2.74 -6.90
C VAL A 244 -8.30 -3.27 -8.33
N VAL A 245 -8.84 -2.52 -9.31
CA VAL A 245 -8.85 -2.87 -10.74
C VAL A 245 -7.98 -1.94 -11.59
N SER A 246 -7.30 -0.98 -10.97
CA SER A 246 -6.51 0.06 -11.66
C SER A 246 -5.06 0.08 -11.17
N PRO A 247 -4.12 0.57 -11.99
CA PRO A 247 -2.73 0.73 -11.58
C PRO A 247 -2.56 1.62 -10.36
N VAL A 248 -1.58 1.30 -9.53
CA VAL A 248 -1.09 2.15 -8.44
C VAL A 248 -0.06 3.12 -9.00
N MET A 249 -0.35 4.42 -8.91
CA MET A 249 0.45 5.51 -9.49
C MET A 249 1.45 6.07 -8.45
N MET A 250 2.25 5.21 -7.79
CA MET A 250 3.12 5.63 -6.68
C MET A 250 4.20 6.62 -7.12
N GLU A 251 4.83 6.42 -8.27
CA GLU A 251 5.81 7.37 -8.80
C GLU A 251 5.19 8.77 -9.01
N ASP A 252 3.98 8.81 -9.57
CA ASP A 252 3.27 10.08 -9.81
C ASP A 252 2.85 10.71 -8.47
N THR A 253 2.41 9.90 -7.49
CA THR A 253 2.15 10.35 -6.11
C THR A 253 3.37 11.03 -5.48
N LEU A 254 4.55 10.42 -5.59
CA LEU A 254 5.78 10.99 -5.02
C LEU A 254 6.19 12.28 -5.72
N ARG A 255 6.05 12.36 -7.04
CA ARG A 255 6.32 13.58 -7.81
C ARG A 255 5.35 14.71 -7.45
N GLU A 256 4.06 14.38 -7.27
CA GLU A 256 3.05 15.35 -6.87
C GLU A 256 3.29 15.87 -5.45
N LEU A 257 3.63 15.01 -4.49
CA LEU A 257 4.01 15.43 -3.13
C LEU A 257 5.20 16.40 -3.17
N ALA A 258 6.23 16.10 -3.95
CA ALA A 258 7.37 17.03 -4.14
C ALA A 258 6.95 18.35 -4.78
N ARG A 259 6.05 18.33 -5.79
CA ARG A 259 5.48 19.54 -6.41
C ARG A 259 4.70 20.39 -5.41
N LEU A 260 4.02 19.73 -4.46
CA LEU A 260 3.30 20.38 -3.35
C LEU A 260 4.24 20.91 -2.25
N GLY A 261 5.55 20.71 -2.41
CA GLY A 261 6.59 21.24 -1.52
C GLY A 261 6.93 20.33 -0.35
N VAL A 262 6.53 19.04 -0.39
CA VAL A 262 6.95 18.05 0.60
C VAL A 262 8.45 17.79 0.44
N ASP A 263 9.18 17.94 1.54
CA ASP A 263 10.63 17.74 1.63
C ASP A 263 11.03 16.62 2.62
N THR A 264 10.05 16.10 3.36
CA THR A 264 10.25 15.11 4.41
C THR A 264 9.21 14.00 4.30
N PHE A 265 9.68 12.77 4.18
CA PHE A 265 8.85 11.56 4.02
C PHE A 265 9.05 10.61 5.19
N VAL A 266 7.96 10.12 5.74
CA VAL A 266 7.97 9.11 6.81
C VAL A 266 7.28 7.85 6.29
N GLU A 267 8.04 6.80 6.06
CA GLU A 267 7.49 5.47 5.74
C GLU A 267 7.02 4.79 7.01
N ILE A 268 5.75 4.39 7.04
CA ILE A 268 5.12 3.67 8.15
C ILE A 268 4.86 2.24 7.70
N GLY A 269 5.61 1.31 8.25
CA GLY A 269 5.51 -0.11 7.94
C GLY A 269 6.85 -0.85 8.05
N PRO A 270 6.81 -2.19 8.11
CA PRO A 270 8.03 -3.01 8.09
C PRO A 270 8.80 -2.82 6.78
N GLY A 271 10.13 -2.76 6.86
CA GLY A 271 11.01 -2.59 5.71
C GLY A 271 11.13 -1.14 5.22
N THR A 272 11.78 -0.96 4.07
CA THR A 272 12.14 0.38 3.53
C THR A 272 11.83 0.51 2.04
N ALA A 273 10.76 -0.15 1.57
CA ALA A 273 10.41 -0.17 0.15
C ALA A 273 10.01 1.21 -0.37
N LEU A 274 9.15 1.92 0.38
CA LEU A 274 8.69 3.26 -0.01
C LEU A 274 9.81 4.29 0.10
N SER A 275 10.65 4.20 1.12
CA SER A 275 11.88 5.02 1.24
C SER A 275 12.80 4.82 0.03
N GLY A 276 12.90 3.58 -0.46
CA GLY A 276 13.60 3.26 -1.69
C GLY A 276 12.98 3.91 -2.93
N PHE A 277 11.65 3.93 -3.02
CA PHE A 277 10.93 4.59 -4.11
C PHE A 277 11.10 6.12 -4.06
N VAL A 278 11.00 6.72 -2.87
CA VAL A 278 11.27 8.15 -2.65
C VAL A 278 12.65 8.53 -3.16
N ARG A 279 13.69 7.81 -2.72
CA ARG A 279 15.08 8.09 -3.12
C ARG A 279 15.30 7.94 -4.63
N LYS A 280 14.70 6.92 -5.26
CA LYS A 280 14.81 6.71 -6.72
C LYS A 280 14.05 7.75 -7.52
N THR A 281 12.94 8.28 -6.99
CA THR A 281 12.08 9.25 -7.69
C THR A 281 12.54 10.68 -7.48
N LEU A 282 12.94 11.04 -6.25
CA LEU A 282 13.23 12.41 -5.85
C LEU A 282 14.72 12.68 -5.54
N GLY A 283 15.54 11.63 -5.49
CA GLY A 283 16.98 11.76 -5.19
C GLY A 283 17.26 11.93 -3.70
N ALA A 284 18.43 12.49 -3.40
CA ALA A 284 18.94 12.66 -2.03
C ALA A 284 18.57 14.03 -1.40
N SER A 285 17.80 14.87 -2.09
CA SER A 285 17.45 16.21 -1.63
C SER A 285 16.31 16.25 -0.62
N VAL A 286 15.68 15.10 -0.35
CA VAL A 286 14.57 14.96 0.59
C VAL A 286 14.96 14.12 1.80
N ASN A 287 14.38 14.44 2.96
CA ASN A 287 14.54 13.64 4.16
C ASN A 287 13.63 12.42 4.08
N CYS A 288 14.11 11.28 4.58
CA CYS A 288 13.33 10.06 4.57
C CYS A 288 13.59 9.26 5.84
N TYR A 289 12.53 9.02 6.59
CA TYR A 289 12.51 8.24 7.84
C TYR A 289 11.64 7.00 7.65
N ASN A 290 11.89 5.96 8.46
CA ASN A 290 11.10 4.75 8.46
C ASN A 290 10.75 4.34 9.89
N ILE A 291 9.51 3.96 10.11
CA ILE A 291 9.01 3.48 11.40
C ILE A 291 8.52 2.05 11.24
N GLU A 292 9.35 1.11 11.66
CA GLU A 292 9.01 -0.31 11.73
C GLU A 292 9.13 -0.89 13.15
N ASN A 293 9.72 -0.11 14.07
CA ASN A 293 10.00 -0.48 15.45
C ASN A 293 10.12 0.78 16.36
N VAL A 294 10.35 0.59 17.65
CA VAL A 294 10.49 1.68 18.64
C VAL A 294 11.63 2.64 18.31
N ASP A 295 12.80 2.12 17.93
CA ASP A 295 13.96 2.95 17.56
C ASP A 295 13.65 3.87 16.36
N GLY A 296 12.95 3.34 15.34
CA GLY A 296 12.49 4.13 14.18
C GLY A 296 11.48 5.22 14.59
N LEU A 297 10.57 4.91 15.51
CA LEU A 297 9.60 5.88 16.03
C LEU A 297 10.30 7.02 16.78
N GLU A 298 11.18 6.71 17.74
CA GLU A 298 11.91 7.69 18.53
C GLU A 298 12.77 8.61 17.66
N LYS A 299 13.57 8.04 16.75
CA LYS A 299 14.39 8.81 15.81
C LYS A 299 13.57 9.73 14.93
N THR A 300 12.40 9.26 14.46
CA THR A 300 11.52 10.08 13.64
C THR A 300 10.90 11.22 14.42
N VAL A 301 10.42 10.95 15.64
CA VAL A 301 9.86 11.98 16.54
C VAL A 301 10.89 13.05 16.85
N ASP A 302 12.12 12.66 17.22
CA ASP A 302 13.21 13.58 17.52
C ASP A 302 13.55 14.47 16.31
N ALA A 303 13.66 13.86 15.13
CA ALA A 303 13.98 14.58 13.91
C ALA A 303 12.89 15.56 13.45
N LEU A 304 11.61 15.25 13.70
CA LEU A 304 10.48 16.11 13.31
C LEU A 304 10.16 17.19 14.34
N LYS A 305 10.71 17.11 15.56
CA LYS A 305 10.59 18.13 16.60
C LYS A 305 11.77 19.10 16.64
N ALA A 306 12.90 18.75 16.00
CA ALA A 306 14.09 19.58 15.92
C ALA A 306 13.91 20.74 14.93
#